data_78b76ae9a7c87a3b0a5556b810f02857
#
_entry.id   78b76ae9a7c87a3b0a5556b810f02857
#
_cell.length_a   1.000
_cell.length_b   1.000
_cell.length_c   1.000
_cell.angle_alpha   90.00
_cell.angle_beta   90.00
_cell.angle_gamma   90.00
#
_symmetry.space_group_name_H-M   'P 1'
#
loop_
_entity.id
_entity.type
_entity.pdbx_description
1 polymer ?
#
loop_
_entity_poly.entity_id
_entity_poly.type
_entity_poly.pdbx_seq_one_letter_code
_entity_poly.pdbx_strand_id
1 'polypeptide(L)'
;MIAVNSSDDDRWRKYNNASPLISVFRNFHPLNEEIEERINQHTFPIGFKKNKFIISPVDKNKFLFLIVKGVVRGYIKDGKNEITTWIAKEGEIVGTIRNLWLQNDSEEYLQALEDVELIAIPHALTEYLYENFPEANIVGRKMMELYYRSAEERAYLCRISSAEKRYKRFLLSFPDLINRVSLKYIASFLAIRLETLSRIRAKI
;
A
#
# COMPACT_ATOMS: atom_id res chain seq x y z
N MET A 1 -0.01 -10.78 -19.51
CA MET A 1 0.71 -9.93 -20.49
C MET A 1 0.06 -8.56 -20.42
N ILE A 2 0.67 -7.60 -19.70
CA ILE A 2 0.14 -6.23 -19.57
C ILE A 2 0.65 -5.48 -20.80
N ALA A 3 -0.25 -5.10 -21.70
CA ALA A 3 0.09 -4.32 -22.87
C ALA A 3 0.44 -2.89 -22.46
N VAL A 4 1.72 -2.55 -22.48
CA VAL A 4 2.20 -1.16 -22.44
C VAL A 4 2.15 -0.64 -23.87
N ASN A 5 1.03 -0.02 -24.26
CA ASN A 5 0.87 0.63 -25.55
C ASN A 5 0.41 2.07 -25.33
N SER A 6 1.36 2.94 -25.03
CA SER A 6 1.31 4.38 -25.34
C SER A 6 2.76 4.84 -25.51
N SER A 7 3.00 5.76 -26.44
CA SER A 7 4.31 6.40 -26.62
C SER A 7 4.83 6.88 -25.26
N ASP A 8 6.09 6.61 -24.97
CA ASP A 8 6.70 6.86 -23.64
C ASP A 8 6.52 8.29 -23.10
N ASP A 9 6.31 9.26 -23.98
CA ASP A 9 6.17 10.68 -23.64
C ASP A 9 4.83 11.08 -23.01
N ASP A 10 3.75 10.28 -23.14
CA ASP A 10 2.39 10.69 -22.73
C ASP A 10 1.93 10.09 -21.38
N ARG A 11 2.66 9.10 -20.83
CA ARG A 11 2.24 8.36 -19.61
C ARG A 11 2.11 9.25 -18.38
N TRP A 12 2.91 10.33 -18.31
CA TRP A 12 2.94 11.23 -17.17
C TRP A 12 2.15 12.53 -17.35
N ARG A 13 1.53 12.73 -18.53
CA ARG A 13 0.77 13.95 -18.82
C ARG A 13 -0.28 14.28 -17.76
N LYS A 14 -0.97 13.26 -17.24
CA LYS A 14 -1.95 13.41 -16.15
C LYS A 14 -1.32 13.85 -14.83
N TYR A 15 -0.03 13.68 -14.66
CA TYR A 15 0.73 13.89 -13.42
C TYR A 15 1.79 15.00 -13.56
N ASN A 16 1.48 16.05 -14.33
CA ASN A 16 2.40 17.16 -14.59
C ASN A 16 3.73 16.73 -15.21
N ASN A 17 3.68 15.77 -16.12
CA ASN A 17 4.80 15.21 -16.88
C ASN A 17 5.91 14.52 -16.03
N ALA A 18 5.59 14.14 -14.81
CA ALA A 18 6.52 13.38 -13.96
C ALA A 18 5.80 12.32 -13.13
N SER A 19 6.50 11.23 -12.81
CA SER A 19 5.98 10.19 -11.92
C SER A 19 5.64 10.75 -10.53
N PRO A 20 4.43 10.53 -10.00
CA PRO A 20 4.08 10.92 -8.63
C PRO A 20 5.04 10.40 -7.56
N LEU A 21 5.74 9.30 -7.84
CA LEU A 21 6.73 8.72 -6.94
C LEU A 21 7.87 9.70 -6.62
N ILE A 22 8.25 10.55 -7.56
CA ILE A 22 9.30 11.57 -7.37
C ILE A 22 8.89 12.54 -6.25
N SER A 23 7.66 13.05 -6.28
CA SER A 23 7.19 13.98 -5.25
C SER A 23 7.09 13.31 -3.87
N VAL A 24 6.69 12.03 -3.82
CA VAL A 24 6.69 11.26 -2.57
C VAL A 24 8.10 11.09 -2.03
N PHE A 25 9.08 10.74 -2.84
CA PHE A 25 10.46 10.57 -2.42
C PHE A 25 11.12 11.90 -1.99
N ARG A 26 10.82 13.00 -2.69
CA ARG A 26 11.30 14.35 -2.33
C ARG A 26 10.81 14.82 -0.94
N ASN A 27 9.68 14.31 -0.44
CA ASN A 27 9.26 14.60 0.95
C ASN A 27 10.22 14.01 2.00
N PHE A 28 11.04 13.04 1.63
CA PHE A 28 12.02 12.42 2.53
C PHE A 28 13.42 12.97 2.33
N HIS A 29 13.84 13.18 1.07
CA HIS A 29 15.17 13.69 0.73
C HIS A 29 15.14 14.30 -0.67
N PRO A 30 15.89 15.40 -0.94
CA PRO A 30 16.13 15.87 -2.30
C PRO A 30 16.69 14.73 -3.17
N LEU A 31 16.27 14.69 -4.42
CA LEU A 31 16.73 13.72 -5.41
C LEU A 31 17.59 14.45 -6.45
N ASN A 32 18.60 13.78 -7.00
CA ASN A 32 19.31 14.25 -8.18
C ASN A 32 18.51 13.94 -9.46
N GLU A 33 18.87 14.61 -10.55
CA GLU A 33 18.16 14.49 -11.84
C GLU A 33 18.20 13.07 -12.39
N GLU A 34 19.29 12.33 -12.20
CA GLU A 34 19.42 10.96 -12.70
C GLU A 34 18.43 10.00 -11.99
N ILE A 35 18.26 10.11 -10.68
CA ILE A 35 17.26 9.32 -9.93
C ILE A 35 15.86 9.60 -10.49
N GLU A 36 15.52 10.88 -10.71
CA GLU A 36 14.20 11.25 -11.20
C GLU A 36 13.95 10.74 -12.62
N GLU A 37 14.97 10.83 -13.47
CA GLU A 37 14.90 10.29 -14.82
C GLU A 37 14.68 8.77 -14.81
N ARG A 38 15.44 8.03 -13.99
CA ARG A 38 15.25 6.58 -13.81
C ARG A 38 13.86 6.22 -13.32
N ILE A 39 13.33 6.97 -12.35
CA ILE A 39 11.96 6.79 -11.86
C ILE A 39 10.96 7.01 -13.00
N ASN A 40 11.09 8.11 -13.75
CA ASN A 40 10.20 8.41 -14.87
C ASN A 40 10.23 7.33 -15.96
N GLN A 41 11.40 6.81 -16.28
CA GLN A 41 11.58 5.81 -17.34
C GLN A 41 11.03 4.43 -16.95
N HIS A 42 11.19 4.01 -15.69
CA HIS A 42 10.95 2.63 -15.28
C HIS A 42 9.65 2.41 -14.48
N THR A 43 9.00 3.48 -14.00
CA THR A 43 7.69 3.36 -13.38
C THR A 43 6.56 3.62 -14.38
N PHE A 44 5.35 3.14 -14.10
CA PHE A 44 4.20 3.37 -14.97
C PHE A 44 2.88 3.36 -14.19
N PRO A 45 1.88 4.14 -14.65
CA PRO A 45 0.56 4.15 -14.05
C PRO A 45 -0.22 2.88 -14.40
N ILE A 46 -0.98 2.37 -13.42
CA ILE A 46 -1.88 1.23 -13.59
C ILE A 46 -3.13 1.45 -12.75
N GLY A 47 -4.29 0.99 -13.22
CA GLY A 47 -5.56 1.12 -12.50
C GLY A 47 -6.26 -0.20 -12.27
N PHE A 48 -6.96 -0.31 -11.14
CA PHE A 48 -7.80 -1.46 -10.84
C PHE A 48 -9.19 -0.98 -10.42
N LYS A 49 -10.21 -1.70 -10.86
CA LYS A 49 -11.57 -1.47 -10.41
C LYS A 49 -11.79 -2.02 -9.01
N LYS A 50 -12.73 -1.41 -8.28
CA LYS A 50 -13.15 -1.87 -6.96
C LYS A 50 -13.33 -3.39 -6.91
N ASN A 51 -12.88 -3.99 -5.82
CA ASN A 51 -12.88 -5.42 -5.51
C ASN A 51 -11.96 -6.29 -6.39
N LYS A 52 -11.19 -5.73 -7.33
CA LYS A 52 -10.20 -6.49 -8.09
C LYS A 52 -8.94 -6.73 -7.27
N PHE A 53 -8.29 -7.87 -7.53
CA PHE A 53 -6.97 -8.17 -6.98
C PHE A 53 -5.90 -7.40 -7.75
N ILE A 54 -5.00 -6.79 -6.98
CA ILE A 54 -3.77 -6.17 -7.47
C ILE A 54 -2.68 -7.23 -7.49
N ILE A 55 -2.63 -8.04 -6.42
CA ILE A 55 -1.75 -9.19 -6.27
C ILE A 55 -2.55 -10.33 -5.65
N SER A 56 -2.29 -11.55 -6.07
CA SER A 56 -2.75 -12.78 -5.44
C SER A 56 -1.58 -13.75 -5.20
N PRO A 57 -1.72 -14.78 -4.35
CA PRO A 57 -0.64 -15.72 -4.04
C PRO A 57 -0.04 -16.46 -5.23
N VAL A 58 -0.80 -16.60 -6.32
CA VAL A 58 -0.32 -17.25 -7.55
C VAL A 58 0.49 -16.30 -8.44
N ASP A 59 0.49 -14.99 -8.12
CA ASP A 59 1.22 -14.00 -8.90
C ASP A 59 2.67 -13.92 -8.41
N LYS A 60 3.62 -14.07 -9.32
CA LYS A 60 5.02 -13.71 -9.08
C LYS A 60 5.13 -12.19 -9.08
N ASN A 61 4.87 -11.58 -7.93
CA ASN A 61 4.93 -10.13 -7.83
C ASN A 61 6.36 -9.61 -7.97
N LYS A 62 6.53 -8.70 -8.93
CA LYS A 62 7.80 -8.02 -9.21
C LYS A 62 7.71 -6.50 -8.98
N PHE A 63 6.63 -6.05 -8.36
CA PHE A 63 6.34 -4.62 -8.22
C PHE A 63 5.95 -4.26 -6.80
N LEU A 64 6.37 -3.06 -6.39
CA LEU A 64 5.69 -2.25 -5.38
C LEU A 64 4.72 -1.29 -6.08
N PHE A 65 3.75 -0.76 -5.35
CA PHE A 65 2.74 0.14 -5.91
C PHE A 65 2.58 1.37 -5.01
N LEU A 66 2.83 2.57 -5.55
CA LEU A 66 2.41 3.80 -4.90
C LEU A 66 0.91 4.00 -5.17
N ILE A 67 0.12 4.21 -4.13
CA ILE A 67 -1.31 4.55 -4.26
C ILE A 67 -1.41 6.05 -4.55
N VAL A 68 -1.86 6.38 -5.78
CA VAL A 68 -2.14 7.78 -6.16
C VAL A 68 -3.57 8.15 -5.81
N LYS A 69 -4.50 7.20 -5.97
CA LYS A 69 -5.91 7.37 -5.64
C LYS A 69 -6.52 6.06 -5.19
N GLY A 70 -7.38 6.12 -4.17
CA GLY A 70 -8.16 5.00 -3.68
C GLY A 70 -7.57 4.32 -2.46
N VAL A 71 -8.21 3.24 -2.03
CA VAL A 71 -7.86 2.44 -0.84
C VAL A 71 -7.59 1.01 -1.23
N VAL A 72 -6.52 0.46 -0.69
CA VAL A 72 -6.08 -0.93 -0.87
C VAL A 72 -6.03 -1.63 0.48
N ARG A 73 -6.40 -2.89 0.54
CA ARG A 73 -6.13 -3.74 1.70
C ARG A 73 -5.19 -4.88 1.36
N GLY A 74 -4.36 -5.25 2.32
CA GLY A 74 -3.70 -6.55 2.36
C GLY A 74 -4.48 -7.49 3.27
N TYR A 75 -4.56 -8.76 2.88
CA TYR A 75 -5.17 -9.79 3.72
C TYR A 75 -4.58 -11.17 3.43
N ILE A 76 -4.69 -12.05 4.40
CA ILE A 76 -4.38 -13.47 4.27
C ILE A 76 -5.66 -14.29 4.46
N LYS A 77 -5.64 -15.55 4.04
CA LYS A 77 -6.72 -16.51 4.28
C LYS A 77 -6.34 -17.48 5.39
N ASP A 78 -7.24 -17.64 6.35
CA ASP A 78 -7.22 -18.69 7.35
C ASP A 78 -8.48 -19.55 7.18
N GLY A 79 -8.35 -20.66 6.47
CA GLY A 79 -9.46 -21.47 6.01
C GLY A 79 -10.43 -20.66 5.12
N LYS A 80 -11.66 -20.45 5.59
CA LYS A 80 -12.69 -19.65 4.88
C LYS A 80 -12.67 -18.16 5.27
N ASN A 81 -11.86 -17.77 6.24
CA ASN A 81 -11.84 -16.41 6.76
C ASN A 81 -10.78 -15.57 6.06
N GLU A 82 -11.13 -14.32 5.75
CA GLU A 82 -10.19 -13.33 5.28
C GLU A 82 -9.74 -12.46 6.48
N ILE A 83 -8.45 -12.47 6.77
CA ILE A 83 -7.85 -11.67 7.86
C ILE A 83 -7.17 -10.46 7.23
N THR A 84 -7.78 -9.28 7.36
CA THR A 84 -7.19 -8.03 6.90
C THR A 84 -5.99 -7.67 7.78
N THR A 85 -4.81 -7.65 7.19
CA THR A 85 -3.54 -7.39 7.88
C THR A 85 -3.17 -5.92 7.91
N TRP A 86 -3.55 -5.18 6.86
CA TRP A 86 -3.36 -3.74 6.74
C TRP A 86 -4.35 -3.12 5.74
N ILE A 87 -4.53 -1.81 5.87
CA ILE A 87 -5.31 -0.97 4.95
C ILE A 87 -4.46 0.25 4.66
N ALA A 88 -4.31 0.59 3.39
CA ALA A 88 -3.48 1.70 2.92
C ALA A 88 -4.27 2.61 1.98
N LYS A 89 -3.88 3.89 1.93
CA LYS A 89 -4.52 4.95 1.16
C LYS A 89 -3.51 5.74 0.32
N GLU A 90 -3.94 6.81 -0.26
CA GLU A 90 -3.13 7.71 -1.08
C GLU A 90 -1.82 8.11 -0.39
N GLY A 91 -0.73 8.13 -1.15
CA GLY A 91 0.62 8.46 -0.71
C GLY A 91 1.41 7.29 -0.10
N GLU A 92 0.76 6.15 0.15
CA GLU A 92 1.42 4.97 0.68
C GLU A 92 1.90 4.04 -0.43
N ILE A 93 3.06 3.39 -0.20
CA ILE A 93 3.58 2.35 -1.09
C ILE A 93 3.21 0.99 -0.50
N VAL A 94 2.63 0.12 -1.32
CA VAL A 94 2.16 -1.20 -0.93
C VAL A 94 2.76 -2.29 -1.81
N GLY A 95 2.86 -3.49 -1.28
CA GLY A 95 3.35 -4.67 -1.97
C GLY A 95 3.46 -5.85 -1.02
N THR A 96 3.79 -7.02 -1.54
CA THR A 96 4.03 -8.21 -0.73
C THR A 96 5.49 -8.24 -0.27
N ILE A 97 5.79 -7.55 0.84
CA ILE A 97 7.16 -7.39 1.35
C ILE A 97 7.78 -8.75 1.73
N ARG A 98 6.98 -9.69 2.25
CA ARG A 98 7.45 -11.01 2.67
C ARG A 98 8.23 -11.76 1.59
N ASN A 99 7.90 -11.54 0.35
CA ASN A 99 8.40 -12.29 -0.80
C ASN A 99 9.28 -11.45 -1.72
N LEU A 100 9.53 -10.20 -1.36
CA LEU A 100 10.30 -9.28 -2.17
C LEU A 100 11.69 -9.83 -2.50
N TRP A 101 12.31 -10.47 -1.52
CA TRP A 101 13.69 -10.96 -1.59
C TRP A 101 13.81 -12.48 -1.65
N LEU A 102 12.79 -13.22 -1.21
CA LEU A 102 12.88 -14.66 -0.98
C LEU A 102 12.39 -15.50 -2.16
N GLN A 103 11.82 -14.90 -3.20
CA GLN A 103 11.19 -15.57 -4.36
C GLN A 103 10.19 -16.69 -3.99
N ASN A 104 9.74 -16.73 -2.76
CA ASN A 104 8.76 -17.69 -2.27
C ASN A 104 7.32 -17.25 -2.62
N ASP A 105 6.38 -18.18 -2.61
CA ASP A 105 4.97 -17.88 -2.82
C ASP A 105 4.44 -16.98 -1.71
N SER A 106 3.67 -15.96 -2.07
CA SER A 106 3.01 -15.09 -1.11
C SER A 106 1.70 -15.72 -0.66
N GLU A 107 1.41 -15.68 0.64
CA GLU A 107 0.07 -15.97 1.15
C GLU A 107 -0.83 -14.73 1.14
N GLU A 108 -0.27 -13.58 0.82
CA GLU A 108 -0.92 -12.29 0.94
C GLU A 108 -1.63 -11.90 -0.35
N TYR A 109 -2.85 -11.40 -0.20
CA TYR A 109 -3.65 -10.81 -1.26
C TYR A 109 -3.64 -9.29 -1.11
N LEU A 110 -3.48 -8.57 -2.21
CA LEU A 110 -3.73 -7.13 -2.29
C LEU A 110 -5.01 -6.90 -3.09
N GLN A 111 -5.96 -6.19 -2.49
CA GLN A 111 -7.27 -5.95 -3.09
C GLN A 111 -7.63 -4.46 -3.07
N ALA A 112 -8.10 -3.95 -4.20
CA ALA A 112 -8.66 -2.62 -4.33
C ALA A 112 -10.03 -2.54 -3.62
N LEU A 113 -10.19 -1.62 -2.66
CA LEU A 113 -11.47 -1.38 -1.96
C LEU A 113 -12.33 -0.32 -2.64
N GLU A 114 -11.74 0.46 -3.52
CA GLU A 114 -12.34 1.46 -4.40
C GLU A 114 -11.76 1.29 -5.82
N ASP A 115 -12.16 2.10 -6.77
CA ASP A 115 -11.41 2.25 -8.02
C ASP A 115 -10.06 2.91 -7.67
N VAL A 116 -8.96 2.25 -7.96
CA VAL A 116 -7.62 2.71 -7.58
C VAL A 116 -6.79 3.09 -8.79
N GLU A 117 -5.94 4.11 -8.60
CA GLU A 117 -4.86 4.49 -9.50
C GLU A 117 -3.55 4.30 -8.76
N LEU A 118 -2.65 3.54 -9.34
CA LEU A 118 -1.37 3.15 -8.76
C LEU A 118 -0.23 3.51 -9.70
N ILE A 119 0.95 3.73 -9.14
CA ILE A 119 2.19 3.70 -9.92
C ILE A 119 2.92 2.40 -9.60
N ALA A 120 3.13 1.58 -10.61
CA ALA A 120 3.90 0.34 -10.50
C ALA A 120 5.40 0.66 -10.46
N ILE A 121 6.09 0.14 -9.46
CA ILE A 121 7.51 0.36 -9.17
C ILE A 121 8.19 -1.00 -9.27
N PRO A 122 8.95 -1.29 -10.32
CA PRO A 122 9.68 -2.55 -10.43
C PRO A 122 10.67 -2.74 -9.26
N HIS A 123 10.74 -3.95 -8.70
CA HIS A 123 11.76 -4.26 -7.68
C HIS A 123 13.18 -4.03 -8.19
N ALA A 124 13.44 -4.38 -9.47
CA ALA A 124 14.73 -4.15 -10.09
C ALA A 124 15.14 -2.66 -10.10
N LEU A 125 14.16 -1.74 -10.26
CA LEU A 125 14.44 -0.32 -10.13
C LEU A 125 14.83 0.04 -8.70
N THR A 126 14.11 -0.49 -7.71
CA THR A 126 14.39 -0.22 -6.29
C THR A 126 15.79 -0.68 -5.91
N GLU A 127 16.18 -1.89 -6.32
CA GLU A 127 17.52 -2.44 -6.11
C GLU A 127 18.58 -1.58 -6.79
N TYR A 128 18.39 -1.25 -8.06
CA TYR A 128 19.31 -0.38 -8.80
C TYR A 128 19.52 0.97 -8.11
N LEU A 129 18.42 1.60 -7.65
CA LEU A 129 18.52 2.89 -6.96
C LEU A 129 19.30 2.76 -5.64
N TYR A 130 19.08 1.71 -4.85
CA TYR A 130 19.81 1.50 -3.59
C TYR A 130 21.30 1.22 -3.81
N GLU A 131 21.65 0.49 -4.85
CA GLU A 131 23.05 0.16 -5.16
C GLU A 131 23.83 1.35 -5.68
N ASN A 132 23.20 2.28 -6.38
CA ASN A 132 23.90 3.33 -7.12
C ASN A 132 23.76 4.72 -6.52
N PHE A 133 22.77 4.98 -5.64
CA PHE A 133 22.49 6.32 -5.13
C PHE A 133 22.34 6.34 -3.61
N PRO A 134 23.22 7.06 -2.88
CA PRO A 134 23.11 7.25 -1.44
C PRO A 134 21.78 7.90 -1.02
N GLU A 135 21.26 8.84 -1.82
CA GLU A 135 19.99 9.53 -1.59
C GLU A 135 18.81 8.53 -1.54
N ALA A 136 18.82 7.53 -2.42
CA ALA A 136 17.80 6.48 -2.42
C ALA A 136 17.83 5.65 -1.13
N ASN A 137 19.01 5.38 -0.56
CA ASN A 137 19.14 4.72 0.74
C ASN A 137 18.60 5.59 1.88
N ILE A 138 18.78 6.91 1.83
CA ILE A 138 18.20 7.84 2.83
C ILE A 138 16.68 7.81 2.75
N VAL A 139 16.12 7.91 1.54
CA VAL A 139 14.68 7.80 1.30
C VAL A 139 14.15 6.46 1.82
N GLY A 140 14.77 5.35 1.41
CA GLY A 140 14.38 4.00 1.82
C GLY A 140 14.36 3.82 3.33
N ARG A 141 15.42 4.25 4.03
CA ARG A 141 15.49 4.18 5.49
C ARG A 141 14.36 4.96 6.16
N LYS A 142 14.11 6.22 5.75
CA LYS A 142 13.04 7.04 6.32
C LYS A 142 11.65 6.44 6.04
N MET A 143 11.44 5.87 4.87
CA MET A 143 10.22 5.15 4.55
C MET A 143 10.05 3.92 5.44
N MET A 144 11.11 3.12 5.62
CA MET A 144 11.07 1.94 6.50
C MET A 144 10.76 2.31 7.95
N GLU A 145 11.26 3.44 8.45
CA GLU A 145 10.91 3.97 9.77
C GLU A 145 9.39 4.23 9.88
N LEU A 146 8.75 4.81 8.86
CA LEU A 146 7.30 5.03 8.85
C LEU A 146 6.52 3.71 8.80
N TYR A 147 6.93 2.78 7.95
CA TYR A 147 6.28 1.46 7.86
C TYR A 147 6.44 0.65 9.14
N TYR A 148 7.60 0.75 9.80
CA TYR A 148 7.82 0.12 11.10
C TYR A 148 6.86 0.67 12.16
N ARG A 149 6.71 2.01 12.25
CA ARG A 149 5.72 2.64 13.16
C ARG A 149 4.30 2.16 12.87
N SER A 150 3.92 2.07 11.60
CA SER A 150 2.59 1.56 11.22
C SER A 150 2.42 0.08 11.60
N ALA A 151 3.46 -0.74 11.47
CA ALA A 151 3.44 -2.13 11.89
C ALA A 151 3.33 -2.27 13.41
N GLU A 152 4.04 -1.44 14.16
CA GLU A 152 3.97 -1.37 15.61
C GLU A 152 2.57 -0.95 16.09
N GLU A 153 1.98 0.08 15.47
CA GLU A 153 0.61 0.50 15.77
C GLU A 153 -0.40 -0.64 15.55
N ARG A 154 -0.29 -1.38 14.44
CA ARG A 154 -1.14 -2.56 14.19
C ARG A 154 -0.94 -3.64 15.27
N ALA A 155 0.30 -3.87 15.69
CA ALA A 155 0.60 -4.82 16.76
C ALA A 155 -0.01 -4.38 18.10
N TYR A 156 0.00 -3.10 18.42
CA TYR A 156 -0.68 -2.56 19.62
C TYR A 156 -2.19 -2.71 19.52
N LEU A 157 -2.79 -2.33 18.39
CA LEU A 157 -4.24 -2.46 18.17
C LEU A 157 -4.74 -3.88 18.46
N CYS A 158 -4.02 -4.91 17.99
CA CYS A 158 -4.41 -6.30 18.21
C CYS A 158 -4.29 -6.74 19.69
N ARG A 159 -3.43 -6.10 20.50
CA ARG A 159 -3.20 -6.44 21.90
C ARG A 159 -4.12 -5.73 22.90
N ILE A 160 -4.80 -4.66 22.49
CA ILE A 160 -5.78 -3.98 23.35
C ILE A 160 -6.95 -4.92 23.59
N SER A 161 -7.28 -5.26 24.85
CA SER A 161 -8.32 -6.23 25.20
C SER A 161 -9.73 -5.75 24.83
N SER A 162 -10.03 -4.46 25.02
CA SER A 162 -11.35 -3.88 24.76
C SER A 162 -11.56 -3.59 23.27
N ALA A 163 -12.58 -4.20 22.67
CA ALA A 163 -12.99 -3.92 21.28
C ALA A 163 -13.35 -2.44 21.06
N GLU A 164 -14.01 -1.80 22.04
CA GLU A 164 -14.35 -0.38 21.96
C GLU A 164 -13.10 0.51 21.95
N LYS A 165 -12.10 0.20 22.80
CA LYS A 165 -10.82 0.94 22.81
C LYS A 165 -10.06 0.76 21.49
N ARG A 166 -10.05 -0.47 20.91
CA ARG A 166 -9.46 -0.71 19.58
C ARG A 166 -10.13 0.16 18.51
N TYR A 167 -11.47 0.19 18.50
CA TYR A 167 -12.18 0.99 17.52
C TYR A 167 -11.94 2.49 17.71
N LYS A 168 -11.99 3.02 18.94
CA LYS A 168 -11.66 4.42 19.22
C LYS A 168 -10.25 4.80 18.75
N ARG A 169 -9.27 3.93 18.97
CA ARG A 169 -7.90 4.15 18.48
C ARG A 169 -7.84 4.14 16.95
N PHE A 170 -8.56 3.23 16.30
CA PHE A 170 -8.68 3.22 14.84
C PHE A 170 -9.27 4.52 14.29
N LEU A 171 -10.31 5.07 14.92
CA LEU A 171 -10.91 6.34 14.55
C LEU A 171 -9.90 7.50 14.58
N LEU A 172 -9.03 7.51 15.59
CA LEU A 172 -7.99 8.54 15.74
C LEU A 172 -6.85 8.37 14.72
N SER A 173 -6.42 7.12 14.49
CA SER A 173 -5.30 6.83 13.59
C SER A 173 -5.67 6.86 12.11
N PHE A 174 -6.94 6.56 11.75
CA PHE A 174 -7.41 6.42 10.38
C PHE A 174 -8.77 7.12 10.14
N PRO A 175 -8.91 8.41 10.43
CA PRO A 175 -10.20 9.11 10.35
C PRO A 175 -10.82 9.06 8.95
N ASP A 176 -10.00 9.09 7.90
CA ASP A 176 -10.44 9.11 6.51
C ASP A 176 -10.98 7.76 6.02
N LEU A 177 -10.59 6.65 6.67
CA LEU A 177 -10.96 5.31 6.23
C LEU A 177 -12.37 4.88 6.65
N ILE A 178 -12.94 5.52 7.66
CA ILE A 178 -14.24 5.13 8.25
C ILE A 178 -15.37 5.09 7.24
N ASN A 179 -15.41 6.07 6.34
CA ASN A 179 -16.47 6.19 5.34
C ASN A 179 -16.12 5.54 4.00
N ARG A 180 -14.89 5.09 3.84
CA ARG A 180 -14.36 4.52 2.59
C ARG A 180 -14.25 3.00 2.66
N VAL A 181 -14.08 2.43 3.85
CA VAL A 181 -13.85 1.00 4.06
C VAL A 181 -15.08 0.36 4.68
N SER A 182 -15.51 -0.77 4.15
CA SER A 182 -16.65 -1.50 4.72
C SER A 182 -16.37 -1.97 6.15
N LEU A 183 -17.40 -1.95 7.01
CA LEU A 183 -17.29 -2.40 8.40
C LEU A 183 -16.73 -3.82 8.53
N LYS A 184 -17.01 -4.70 7.57
CA LYS A 184 -16.47 -6.06 7.54
C LYS A 184 -14.93 -6.06 7.55
N TYR A 185 -14.31 -5.22 6.75
CA TYR A 185 -12.85 -5.15 6.66
C TYR A 185 -12.23 -4.42 7.85
N ILE A 186 -12.90 -3.39 8.38
CA ILE A 186 -12.48 -2.73 9.61
C ILE A 186 -12.56 -3.71 10.80
N ALA A 187 -13.64 -4.48 10.92
CA ALA A 187 -13.78 -5.49 11.97
C ALA A 187 -12.69 -6.56 11.89
N SER A 188 -12.40 -7.05 10.68
CA SER A 188 -11.31 -8.00 10.42
C SER A 188 -9.95 -7.40 10.80
N PHE A 189 -9.65 -6.17 10.39
CA PHE A 189 -8.41 -5.46 10.73
C PHE A 189 -8.23 -5.25 12.23
N LEU A 190 -9.33 -4.99 12.96
CA LEU A 190 -9.32 -4.80 14.42
C LEU A 190 -9.38 -6.12 15.21
N ALA A 191 -9.45 -7.27 14.54
CA ALA A 191 -9.65 -8.59 15.14
C ALA A 191 -10.87 -8.63 16.09
N ILE A 192 -12.00 -8.07 15.64
CA ILE A 192 -13.30 -8.11 16.35
C ILE A 192 -14.39 -8.62 15.43
N ARG A 193 -15.48 -9.15 16.01
CA ARG A 193 -16.64 -9.60 15.24
C ARG A 193 -17.39 -8.39 14.65
N LEU A 194 -17.95 -8.56 13.46
CA LEU A 194 -18.69 -7.50 12.77
C LEU A 194 -19.87 -6.99 13.60
N GLU A 195 -20.60 -7.90 14.26
CA GLU A 195 -21.75 -7.57 15.13
C GLU A 195 -21.30 -6.74 16.34
N THR A 196 -20.11 -7.04 16.88
CA THR A 196 -19.52 -6.29 17.99
C THR A 196 -19.15 -4.88 17.53
N LEU A 197 -18.53 -4.73 16.37
CA LEU A 197 -18.20 -3.42 15.79
C LEU A 197 -19.46 -2.60 15.51
N SER A 198 -20.50 -3.21 14.93
CA SER A 198 -21.78 -2.56 14.67
C SER A 198 -22.43 -2.00 15.95
N ARG A 199 -22.42 -2.79 17.04
CA ARG A 199 -22.93 -2.37 18.34
C ARG A 199 -22.12 -1.23 18.97
N ILE A 200 -20.80 -1.27 18.85
CA ILE A 200 -19.93 -0.18 19.34
C ILE A 200 -20.22 1.10 18.57
N ARG A 201 -20.32 1.01 17.25
CA ARG A 201 -20.58 2.18 16.38
C ARG A 201 -21.92 2.85 16.66
N ALA A 202 -22.94 2.07 17.02
CA ALA A 202 -24.26 2.61 17.36
C ALA A 202 -24.31 3.35 18.71
N LYS A 203 -23.26 3.23 19.54
CA LYS A 203 -23.15 3.87 20.87
C LYS A 203 -22.26 5.12 20.89
N ILE A 204 -21.51 5.35 19.81
CA ILE A 204 -20.61 6.50 19.63
C ILE A 204 -21.23 7.48 18.64
#